data_02552bd8a8ad3c481018e4e8ba36729d
#
_entry.id   02552bd8a8ad3c481018e4e8ba36729d
#
_cell.length_a   1.000
_cell.length_b   1.000
_cell.length_c   1.000
_cell.angle_alpha   90.00
_cell.angle_beta   90.00
_cell.angle_gamma   90.00
#
_symmetry.space_group_name_H-M   'P 1'
#
loop_
_entity.id
_entity.type
_entity.pdbx_description
1 polymer ?
#
loop_
_entity_poly.entity_id
_entity_poly.type
_entity_poly.pdbx_seq_one_letter_code
_entity_poly.pdbx_strand_id
1 'polypeptide(L)' 'MDKADFQDIINEYKEQVRTLRAQISELEDACKSKDAALKRSLQKLEHTTKDLEEANQEIDDKKAVEKKS' A
#
# COMPACT_ATOMS: atom_id res chain seq x y z
N MET A 1 -39.23 -28.67 12.50
CA MET A 1 -38.83 -27.26 12.62
C MET A 1 -39.98 -26.39 12.25
N ASP A 2 -40.24 -25.40 13.06
CA ASP A 2 -41.29 -24.40 12.87
C ASP A 2 -40.79 -23.32 11.91
N LYS A 3 -41.70 -22.54 11.29
CA LYS A 3 -41.38 -21.41 10.43
C LYS A 3 -40.53 -20.37 11.16
N ALA A 4 -40.76 -20.15 12.46
CA ALA A 4 -40.00 -19.23 13.29
C ALA A 4 -38.53 -19.67 13.40
N ASP A 5 -38.25 -20.96 13.52
CA ASP A 5 -36.89 -21.49 13.59
C ASP A 5 -36.11 -21.27 12.29
N PHE A 6 -36.76 -21.50 11.15
CA PHE A 6 -36.17 -21.25 9.83
C PHE A 6 -35.91 -19.75 9.65
N GLN A 7 -36.81 -18.90 10.07
CA GLN A 7 -36.65 -17.47 9.96
C GLN A 7 -35.51 -16.96 10.82
N ASP A 8 -35.33 -17.52 12.03
CA ASP A 8 -34.23 -17.17 12.90
C ASP A 8 -32.87 -17.56 12.29
N ILE A 9 -32.80 -18.75 11.68
CA ILE A 9 -31.62 -19.22 10.99
C ILE A 9 -31.28 -18.30 9.82
N ILE A 10 -32.29 -17.94 9.02
CA ILE A 10 -32.10 -17.01 7.89
C ILE A 10 -31.60 -15.65 8.37
N ASN A 11 -32.17 -15.14 9.45
CA ASN A 11 -31.76 -13.86 10.03
C ASN A 11 -30.32 -13.89 10.53
N GLU A 12 -29.89 -15.00 11.15
CA GLU A 12 -28.52 -15.19 11.59
C GLU A 12 -27.54 -15.17 10.40
N TYR A 13 -27.85 -15.89 9.33
CA TYR A 13 -27.02 -15.87 8.13
C TYR A 13 -26.96 -14.50 7.49
N LYS A 14 -28.08 -13.78 7.45
CA LYS A 14 -28.11 -12.41 6.95
C LYS A 14 -27.19 -11.49 7.75
N GLU A 15 -27.19 -11.63 9.07
CA GLU A 15 -26.28 -10.85 9.94
C GLU A 15 -24.82 -11.20 9.69
N GLN A 16 -24.51 -12.50 9.56
CA GLN A 16 -23.16 -12.95 9.24
C GLN A 16 -22.67 -12.40 7.90
N VAL A 17 -23.53 -12.43 6.88
CA VAL A 17 -23.20 -11.88 5.57
C VAL A 17 -22.97 -10.37 5.66
N ARG A 18 -23.80 -9.66 6.40
CA ARG A 18 -23.64 -8.22 6.60
C ARG A 18 -22.31 -7.88 7.26
N THR A 19 -21.95 -8.62 8.31
CA THR A 19 -20.68 -8.45 9.03
C THR A 19 -19.50 -8.74 8.12
N LEU A 20 -19.55 -9.83 7.37
CA LEU A 20 -18.48 -10.19 6.43
C LEU A 20 -18.30 -9.16 5.33
N ARG A 21 -19.39 -8.62 4.80
CA ARG A 21 -19.33 -7.56 3.79
C ARG A 21 -18.71 -6.29 4.34
N ALA A 22 -19.03 -5.93 5.59
CA ALA A 22 -18.41 -4.79 6.25
C ALA A 22 -16.90 -5.00 6.44
N GLN A 23 -16.50 -6.20 6.86
CA GLN A 23 -15.08 -6.55 6.99
C GLN A 23 -14.34 -6.51 5.66
N ILE A 24 -14.95 -7.00 4.58
CA ILE A 24 -14.38 -6.94 3.23
C ILE A 24 -14.18 -5.48 2.82
N SER A 25 -15.18 -4.63 3.03
CA SER A 25 -15.09 -3.21 2.70
C SER A 25 -13.95 -2.52 3.46
N GLU A 26 -13.80 -2.80 4.75
CA GLU A 26 -12.70 -2.27 5.58
C GLU A 26 -11.34 -2.75 5.07
N LEU A 27 -11.23 -4.03 4.71
CA LEU A 27 -9.99 -4.59 4.17
C LEU A 27 -9.65 -3.98 2.81
N GLU A 28 -10.63 -3.78 1.95
CA GLU A 28 -10.44 -3.12 0.65
C GLU A 28 -9.92 -1.70 0.83
N ASP A 29 -10.50 -0.95 1.76
CA ASP A 29 -10.07 0.42 2.06
C ASP A 29 -8.65 0.44 2.64
N ALA A 30 -8.33 -0.49 3.54
CA ALA A 30 -7.00 -0.64 4.10
C ALA A 30 -5.97 -0.97 3.02
N CYS A 31 -6.31 -1.86 2.09
CA CYS A 31 -5.45 -2.19 0.95
C CYS A 31 -5.18 -0.98 0.05
N LYS A 32 -6.21 -0.20 -0.26
CA LYS A 32 -6.06 1.03 -1.05
C LYS A 32 -5.14 2.04 -0.38
N SER A 33 -5.30 2.23 0.94
CA SER A 33 -4.43 3.12 1.71
C SER A 33 -2.98 2.66 1.70
N LYS A 34 -2.75 1.37 1.90
CA LYS A 34 -1.41 0.78 1.90
C LYS A 34 -0.77 0.86 0.51
N ASP A 35 -1.53 0.61 -0.54
CA ASP A 35 -1.06 0.72 -1.92
C ASP A 35 -0.64 2.15 -2.23
N ALA A 36 -1.42 3.14 -1.83
CA ALA A 36 -1.09 4.55 -2.01
C ALA A 36 0.17 4.94 -1.24
N ALA A 37 0.31 4.45 0.01
CA ALA A 37 1.51 4.69 0.82
C ALA A 37 2.74 4.03 0.21
N LEU A 38 2.61 2.81 -0.28
CA LEU A 38 3.69 2.08 -0.95
C LEU A 38 4.14 2.82 -2.22
N LYS A 39 3.20 3.26 -3.03
CA LYS A 39 3.49 4.03 -4.24
C LYS A 39 4.27 5.30 -3.93
N ARG A 40 3.86 6.04 -2.89
CA ARG A 40 4.59 7.24 -2.45
C ARG A 40 6.01 6.91 -1.99
N SER A 41 6.17 5.81 -1.24
CA SER A 41 7.48 5.36 -0.75
C SER A 41 8.41 4.99 -1.91
N LEU A 42 7.88 4.29 -2.92
CA LEU A 42 8.63 3.93 -4.12
C LEU A 42 9.06 5.17 -4.91
N GLN A 43 8.19 6.16 -5.03
CA GLN A 43 8.53 7.42 -5.69
C GLN A 43 9.64 8.18 -4.95
N LYS A 44 9.59 8.19 -3.61
CA LYS A 44 10.64 8.80 -2.79
C LYS A 44 11.98 8.07 -2.95
N LEU A 45 11.93 6.74 -2.96
CA LEU A 45 13.12 5.92 -3.16
C LEU A 45 13.74 6.18 -4.53
N GLU A 46 12.95 6.22 -5.58
CA GLU A 46 13.38 6.54 -6.93
C GLU A 46 14.06 7.91 -6.99
N HIS A 47 13.44 8.91 -6.39
CA HIS A 47 13.98 10.26 -6.33
C HIS A 47 15.31 10.32 -5.57
N THR A 48 15.36 9.67 -4.41
CA THR A 48 16.57 9.60 -3.58
C THR A 48 17.70 8.88 -4.31
N THR A 49 17.40 7.78 -5.00
CA THR A 49 18.37 7.03 -5.80
C THR A 49 18.95 7.90 -6.91
N LYS A 50 18.09 8.65 -7.58
CA LYS A 50 18.51 9.58 -8.64
C LYS A 50 19.41 10.68 -8.10
N ASP A 51 19.05 11.27 -6.97
CA ASP A 51 19.86 12.29 -6.31
C ASP A 51 21.24 11.74 -5.91
N LEU A 52 21.28 10.50 -5.42
CA LEU A 52 22.52 9.84 -5.04
C LEU A 52 23.42 9.60 -6.27
N GLU A 53 22.85 9.17 -7.37
CA GLU A 53 23.58 8.97 -8.63
C GLU A 53 24.16 10.28 -9.13
N GLU A 54 23.40 11.36 -9.09
CA GLU A 54 23.86 12.68 -9.46
C GLU A 54 25.00 13.17 -8.56
N ALA A 55 24.87 12.99 -7.25
CA ALA A 55 25.90 13.35 -6.28
C ALA A 55 27.20 12.54 -6.52
N ASN A 56 27.10 11.26 -6.79
CA ASN A 56 28.24 10.42 -7.11
C ASN A 56 28.91 10.83 -8.41
N GLN A 57 28.14 11.23 -9.40
CA GLN A 57 28.68 11.73 -10.67
C GLN A 57 29.45 13.03 -10.46
N GLU A 58 28.93 13.96 -9.65
CA GLU A 58 29.63 15.21 -9.30
C GLU A 58 30.94 14.95 -8.59
N ILE A 59 30.99 13.98 -7.68
CA ILE A 59 32.22 13.60 -6.97
C ILE A 59 33.22 13.04 -7.96
N ASP A 60 32.81 12.17 -8.87
CA ASP A 60 33.68 11.59 -9.89
C ASP A 60 34.24 12.67 -10.83
N ASP A 61 33.41 13.63 -11.24
CA ASP A 61 33.83 14.74 -12.08
C ASP A 61 34.87 15.62 -11.38
N LYS A 62 34.68 15.92 -10.09
CA LYS A 62 35.63 16.66 -9.28
C LYS A 62 36.96 15.95 -9.14
N LYS A 63 36.92 14.63 -8.91
CA LYS A 63 38.14 13.81 -8.84
C LYS A 63 38.91 13.82 -10.16
N ALA A 64 38.22 13.75 -11.28
CA ALA A 64 38.80 13.79 -12.59
C ALA A 64 39.51 15.13 -12.85
N VAL A 65 38.89 16.23 -12.44
CA VAL A 65 39.47 17.58 -12.55
C VAL A 65 40.72 17.71 -11.67
N GLU A 66 40.67 17.25 -10.43
CA GLU A 66 41.80 17.27 -9.49
C GLU A 66 43.00 16.48 -10.02
N LYS A 67 42.75 15.33 -10.65
CA LYS A 67 43.82 14.52 -11.25
C LYS A 67 44.50 15.18 -12.44
N LYS A 68 43.80 16.07 -13.15
CA LYS A 68 44.31 16.77 -14.32
C LYS A 68 45.11 18.01 -13.94
N SER A 69 44.84 18.54 -12.77
CA SER A 69 45.54 19.73 -12.27
C SER A 69 46.76 19.37 -11.45
#